data_bdd81575fea90b601541f536a363e962
#
_entry.id   bdd81575fea90b601541f536a363e962
#
_cell.length_a   1.000
_cell.length_b   1.000
_cell.length_c   1.000
_cell.angle_alpha   90.00
_cell.angle_beta   90.00
_cell.angle_gamma   90.00
#
_symmetry.space_group_name_H-M   'P 1'
#
loop_
_entity.id
_entity.type
_entity.pdbx_description
1 polymer ?
#
loop_
_entity_poly.entity_id
_entity_poly.type
_entity_poly.pdbx_seq_one_letter_code
_entity_poly.pdbx_strand_id
1 'polypeptide(L)'
;MAYLVGEIVLFLLAAALIAACTQTPAPGTGTAVITYKLYGGFVMPEYAIQELVVTKDMASFTIRSSDGNITARSEKNLTPEQYNGIVRVFTDNNFASYGDRYDEGQNYVTDVGFADITFAENGKSRTVTTYNVNDYMPAGLIEIRRKLQETIEFTRTLDGNQRKALAESWIRAAPTFAYDGSGLVFVSDVPAGSDPVEHNLTYTFTSSHAGYGNRTGAMTAQVITEHSITLTLTYDGIVQSAVIDGKWDEIGQYLIGSEVSLRYQPMQCEKTPWQVWEENSGRVYIRAPTDEEIITHYYQAVYGIEVRQVQKLELGIAACQACSVCPETYRFVLTVNADRMQVLLDEGWIQG
;
A
#
# COMPACT_ATOMS: atom_id res chain seq x y z
N MET A 1 -76.75 -52.95 24.07
CA MET A 1 -76.61 -51.99 25.17
C MET A 1 -75.89 -50.78 24.63
N ALA A 2 -76.64 -49.75 24.51
CA ALA A 2 -76.19 -48.45 23.96
C ALA A 2 -75.45 -47.64 25.03
N TYR A 3 -74.48 -46.94 24.63
CA TYR A 3 -74.15 -45.69 25.32
C TYR A 3 -73.56 -44.62 24.35
N LEU A 4 -74.25 -43.50 24.36
CA LEU A 4 -73.99 -42.27 23.69
C LEU A 4 -72.58 -41.79 23.87
N VAL A 5 -72.01 -41.36 22.77
CA VAL A 5 -70.81 -40.43 22.76
C VAL A 5 -71.34 -39.05 22.47
N GLY A 6 -71.22 -38.19 23.47
CA GLY A 6 -71.53 -36.75 23.32
C GLY A 6 -70.45 -36.07 22.55
N GLU A 7 -70.83 -35.42 21.47
CA GLU A 7 -70.00 -34.51 20.70
C GLU A 7 -69.73 -33.20 21.49
N ILE A 8 -68.49 -33.00 21.89
CA ILE A 8 -68.02 -31.69 22.34
C ILE A 8 -67.48 -30.97 21.11
N VAL A 9 -68.30 -30.11 20.57
CA VAL A 9 -67.85 -29.15 19.53
C VAL A 9 -67.04 -28.07 20.22
N LEU A 10 -65.71 -28.20 20.13
CA LEU A 10 -64.77 -27.18 20.58
C LEU A 10 -64.64 -26.13 19.49
N PHE A 11 -65.28 -25.00 19.66
CA PHE A 11 -65.02 -23.81 18.83
C PHE A 11 -63.63 -23.29 19.12
N LEU A 12 -62.66 -23.65 18.31
CA LEU A 12 -61.38 -23.00 18.22
C LEU A 12 -61.57 -21.67 17.48
N LEU A 13 -61.69 -20.59 18.21
CA LEU A 13 -61.48 -19.25 17.69
C LEU A 13 -60.00 -19.12 17.27
N ALA A 14 -59.74 -19.35 15.99
CA ALA A 14 -58.48 -18.99 15.41
C ALA A 14 -58.41 -17.44 15.36
N ALA A 15 -57.79 -16.85 16.38
CA ALA A 15 -57.35 -15.47 16.32
C ALA A 15 -56.24 -15.40 15.24
N ALA A 16 -56.60 -15.03 14.03
CA ALA A 16 -55.66 -14.66 13.00
C ALA A 16 -54.93 -13.39 13.49
N LEU A 17 -53.79 -13.58 14.14
CA LEU A 17 -52.78 -12.55 14.29
C LEU A 17 -52.31 -12.19 12.88
N ILE A 18 -52.93 -11.16 12.30
CA ILE A 18 -52.35 -10.45 11.16
C ILE A 18 -51.09 -9.78 11.70
N ALA A 19 -49.96 -10.50 11.65
CA ALA A 19 -48.67 -9.87 11.70
C ALA A 19 -48.61 -8.94 10.46
N ALA A 20 -48.90 -7.67 10.67
CA ALA A 20 -48.56 -6.63 9.73
C ALA A 20 -47.04 -6.69 9.59
N CYS A 21 -46.56 -7.53 8.65
CA CYS A 21 -45.24 -7.34 8.09
C CYS A 21 -45.27 -5.91 7.52
N THR A 22 -44.70 -4.98 8.27
CA THR A 22 -44.24 -3.73 7.71
C THR A 22 -43.21 -4.15 6.67
N GLN A 23 -43.65 -4.36 5.43
CA GLN A 23 -42.78 -4.46 4.30
C GLN A 23 -42.05 -3.12 4.25
N THR A 24 -40.78 -3.14 4.65
CA THR A 24 -39.84 -2.09 4.26
C THR A 24 -40.04 -1.89 2.76
N PRO A 25 -40.32 -0.67 2.26
CA PRO A 25 -40.55 -0.45 0.85
C PRO A 25 -39.37 -1.07 0.12
N ALA A 26 -39.68 -1.92 -0.87
CA ALA A 26 -38.68 -2.47 -1.77
C ALA A 26 -37.91 -1.29 -2.35
N PRO A 27 -36.55 -1.33 -2.36
CA PRO A 27 -35.78 -0.26 -2.99
C PRO A 27 -36.32 -0.05 -4.39
N GLY A 28 -36.53 1.22 -4.77
CA GLY A 28 -37.14 1.62 -6.01
C GLY A 28 -36.56 0.84 -7.19
N THR A 29 -37.39 0.50 -8.18
CA THR A 29 -37.02 -0.27 -9.37
C THR A 29 -36.03 0.46 -10.30
N GLY A 30 -35.58 1.65 -9.92
CA GLY A 30 -34.55 2.42 -10.59
C GLY A 30 -33.15 1.94 -10.22
N THR A 31 -32.30 1.80 -11.22
CA THR A 31 -30.89 1.48 -11.02
C THR A 31 -30.16 2.74 -10.56
N ALA A 32 -29.69 2.78 -9.34
CA ALA A 32 -28.86 3.88 -8.85
C ALA A 32 -27.46 3.78 -9.43
N VAL A 33 -26.86 4.93 -9.73
CA VAL A 33 -25.44 5.08 -10.05
C VAL A 33 -24.82 5.99 -9.00
N ILE A 34 -23.71 5.53 -8.39
CA ILE A 34 -23.01 6.27 -7.37
C ILE A 34 -21.64 6.63 -7.93
N THR A 35 -21.24 7.89 -7.78
CA THR A 35 -19.89 8.36 -8.10
C THR A 35 -19.27 8.99 -6.86
N TYR A 36 -18.04 8.58 -6.55
CA TYR A 36 -17.24 9.15 -5.48
C TYR A 36 -15.89 9.59 -6.05
N LYS A 37 -15.69 10.91 -6.12
CA LYS A 37 -14.50 11.52 -6.72
C LYS A 37 -13.69 12.25 -5.66
N LEU A 38 -12.42 11.88 -5.55
CA LEU A 38 -11.43 12.51 -4.69
C LEU A 38 -10.50 13.36 -5.55
N TYR A 39 -10.22 14.60 -5.15
CA TYR A 39 -9.36 15.51 -5.90
C TYR A 39 -8.79 16.62 -5.00
N GLY A 40 -7.77 17.32 -5.49
CA GLY A 40 -7.09 18.39 -4.75
C GLY A 40 -6.20 17.84 -3.62
N GLY A 41 -5.72 18.75 -2.76
CA GLY A 41 -4.73 18.42 -1.74
C GLY A 41 -3.32 18.26 -2.30
N PHE A 42 -2.36 18.00 -1.41
CA PHE A 42 -0.97 17.76 -1.80
C PHE A 42 -0.77 16.29 -2.14
N VAL A 43 -1.02 15.95 -3.42
CA VAL A 43 -0.83 14.60 -3.96
C VAL A 43 0.15 14.63 -5.13
N MET A 44 0.83 13.52 -5.39
CA MET A 44 1.67 13.40 -6.58
C MET A 44 0.83 13.55 -7.85
N PRO A 45 1.36 14.17 -8.91
CA PRO A 45 0.61 14.47 -10.14
C PRO A 45 -0.10 13.25 -10.75
N GLU A 46 0.46 12.06 -10.63
CA GLU A 46 -0.11 10.81 -11.14
C GLU A 46 -1.34 10.32 -10.36
N TYR A 47 -1.62 10.86 -9.17
CA TYR A 47 -2.76 10.52 -8.32
C TYR A 47 -3.76 11.67 -8.16
N ALA A 48 -3.72 12.66 -9.03
CA ALA A 48 -4.44 13.93 -8.88
C ALA A 48 -5.95 13.77 -8.75
N ILE A 49 -6.55 12.79 -9.42
CA ILE A 49 -7.97 12.49 -9.37
C ILE A 49 -8.16 10.99 -9.17
N GLN A 50 -8.99 10.63 -8.18
CA GLN A 50 -9.40 9.25 -7.93
C GLN A 50 -10.93 9.19 -7.99
N GLU A 51 -11.48 8.23 -8.73
CA GLU A 51 -12.91 8.16 -8.98
C GLU A 51 -13.41 6.72 -8.87
N LEU A 52 -14.34 6.49 -7.95
CA LEU A 52 -15.14 5.26 -7.86
C LEU A 52 -16.49 5.49 -8.53
N VAL A 53 -16.84 4.61 -9.46
CA VAL A 53 -18.17 4.53 -10.04
C VAL A 53 -18.81 3.19 -9.71
N VAL A 54 -19.98 3.21 -9.07
CA VAL A 54 -20.73 2.02 -8.71
C VAL A 54 -22.01 1.99 -9.53
N THR A 55 -22.18 0.92 -10.29
CA THR A 55 -23.40 0.55 -11.02
C THR A 55 -23.98 -0.72 -10.42
N LYS A 56 -25.16 -1.15 -10.89
CA LYS A 56 -25.83 -2.35 -10.38
C LYS A 56 -24.96 -3.62 -10.42
N ASP A 57 -24.12 -3.73 -11.43
CA ASP A 57 -23.38 -4.97 -11.70
C ASP A 57 -21.87 -4.82 -11.50
N MET A 58 -21.35 -3.60 -11.30
CA MET A 58 -19.92 -3.35 -11.30
C MET A 58 -19.53 -2.14 -10.46
N ALA A 59 -18.42 -2.25 -9.76
CA ALA A 59 -17.63 -1.13 -9.22
C ALA A 59 -16.38 -0.94 -10.07
N SER A 60 -16.09 0.29 -10.46
CA SER A 60 -14.92 0.69 -11.23
C SER A 60 -14.19 1.81 -10.48
N PHE A 61 -12.91 1.62 -10.18
CA PHE A 61 -12.06 2.64 -9.57
C PHE A 61 -10.98 3.06 -10.55
N THR A 62 -10.85 4.35 -10.80
CA THR A 62 -9.92 4.93 -11.76
C THR A 62 -9.07 6.00 -11.09
N ILE A 63 -7.76 5.96 -11.34
CA ILE A 63 -6.81 7.00 -10.95
C ILE A 63 -6.38 7.74 -12.21
N ARG A 64 -6.36 9.07 -12.14
CA ARG A 64 -5.92 9.93 -13.23
C ARG A 64 -4.85 10.89 -12.75
N SER A 65 -3.90 11.13 -13.61
CA SER A 65 -2.91 12.20 -13.44
C SER A 65 -3.52 13.60 -13.63
N SER A 66 -2.76 14.61 -13.27
CA SER A 66 -3.16 16.02 -13.39
C SER A 66 -3.46 16.48 -14.84
N ASP A 67 -2.91 15.81 -15.84
CA ASP A 67 -3.18 16.00 -17.26
C ASP A 67 -4.39 15.19 -17.77
N GLY A 68 -5.07 14.45 -16.90
CA GLY A 68 -6.28 13.67 -17.18
C GLY A 68 -6.06 12.25 -17.69
N ASN A 69 -4.81 11.82 -17.89
CA ASN A 69 -4.50 10.46 -18.33
C ASN A 69 -4.83 9.45 -17.23
N ILE A 70 -5.35 8.28 -17.61
CA ILE A 70 -5.58 7.17 -16.68
C ILE A 70 -4.23 6.55 -16.34
N THR A 71 -3.87 6.57 -15.06
CA THR A 71 -2.65 5.94 -14.53
C THR A 71 -2.93 4.57 -13.93
N ALA A 72 -4.15 4.34 -13.42
CA ALA A 72 -4.59 3.04 -12.94
C ALA A 72 -6.10 2.88 -13.07
N ARG A 73 -6.55 1.63 -13.26
CA ARG A 73 -7.97 1.26 -13.28
C ARG A 73 -8.14 -0.14 -12.72
N SER A 74 -9.12 -0.28 -11.83
CA SER A 74 -9.55 -1.56 -11.26
C SER A 74 -11.05 -1.69 -11.41
N GLU A 75 -11.53 -2.89 -11.72
CA GLU A 75 -12.96 -3.17 -11.89
C GLU A 75 -13.31 -4.48 -11.17
N LYS A 76 -14.48 -4.52 -10.57
CA LYS A 76 -14.98 -5.71 -9.90
C LYS A 76 -16.49 -5.85 -10.07
N ASN A 77 -16.93 -7.04 -10.42
CA ASN A 77 -18.36 -7.34 -10.47
C ASN A 77 -18.94 -7.33 -9.06
N LEU A 78 -20.15 -6.77 -8.94
CA LEU A 78 -20.91 -6.74 -7.69
C LEU A 78 -22.00 -7.79 -7.72
N THR A 79 -22.19 -8.48 -6.61
CA THR A 79 -23.43 -9.25 -6.41
C THR A 79 -24.58 -8.28 -6.11
N PRO A 80 -25.85 -8.71 -6.33
CA PRO A 80 -27.01 -7.89 -5.97
C PRO A 80 -27.00 -7.47 -4.48
N GLU A 81 -26.53 -8.33 -3.59
CA GLU A 81 -26.45 -8.06 -2.14
C GLU A 81 -25.41 -6.96 -1.83
N GLN A 82 -24.25 -7.02 -2.50
CA GLN A 82 -23.20 -6.00 -2.37
C GLN A 82 -23.67 -4.65 -2.86
N TYR A 83 -24.24 -4.60 -4.07
CA TYR A 83 -24.81 -3.37 -4.63
C TYR A 83 -25.91 -2.78 -3.73
N ASN A 84 -26.88 -3.61 -3.32
CA ASN A 84 -27.97 -3.17 -2.46
C ASN A 84 -27.44 -2.70 -1.08
N GLY A 85 -26.39 -3.33 -0.56
CA GLY A 85 -25.73 -2.90 0.66
C GLY A 85 -25.13 -1.50 0.55
N ILE A 86 -24.52 -1.15 -0.61
CA ILE A 86 -24.00 0.19 -0.86
C ILE A 86 -25.13 1.20 -0.98
N VAL A 87 -26.15 0.91 -1.81
CA VAL A 87 -27.31 1.81 -2.01
C VAL A 87 -28.07 2.07 -0.70
N ARG A 88 -28.24 1.03 0.13
CA ARG A 88 -28.92 1.15 1.43
C ARG A 88 -28.26 2.18 2.35
N VAL A 89 -26.95 2.26 2.41
CA VAL A 89 -26.27 3.25 3.23
C VAL A 89 -26.66 4.68 2.86
N PHE A 90 -26.91 4.97 1.58
CA PHE A 90 -27.40 6.27 1.14
C PHE A 90 -28.84 6.54 1.55
N THR A 91 -29.72 5.54 1.43
CA THR A 91 -31.15 5.67 1.80
C THR A 91 -31.35 5.77 3.31
N ASP A 92 -30.66 4.89 4.08
CA ASP A 92 -30.78 4.85 5.53
C ASP A 92 -30.25 6.13 6.18
N ASN A 93 -29.26 6.78 5.58
CA ASN A 93 -28.71 8.06 6.01
C ASN A 93 -29.35 9.27 5.33
N ASN A 94 -30.47 9.09 4.60
CA ASN A 94 -31.22 10.15 3.95
C ASN A 94 -30.34 11.12 3.14
N PHE A 95 -29.50 10.59 2.25
CA PHE A 95 -28.51 11.36 1.49
C PHE A 95 -29.09 12.59 0.77
N ALA A 96 -30.33 12.49 0.33
CA ALA A 96 -31.04 13.60 -0.35
C ALA A 96 -31.25 14.83 0.53
N SER A 97 -31.18 14.71 1.86
CA SER A 97 -31.40 15.80 2.81
C SER A 97 -30.16 16.62 3.13
N TYR A 98 -28.98 16.15 2.77
CA TYR A 98 -27.74 16.89 3.08
C TYR A 98 -27.62 18.17 2.26
N GLY A 99 -26.91 19.15 2.81
CA GLY A 99 -26.50 20.36 2.07
C GLY A 99 -25.56 20.03 0.91
N ASP A 100 -25.36 20.98 0.02
CA ASP A 100 -24.51 20.78 -1.16
C ASP A 100 -23.02 20.68 -0.80
N ARG A 101 -22.61 21.31 0.32
CA ARG A 101 -21.21 21.43 0.71
C ARG A 101 -21.02 21.29 2.21
N TYR A 102 -19.95 20.59 2.58
CA TYR A 102 -19.45 20.41 3.95
C TYR A 102 -17.92 20.60 3.96
N ASP A 103 -17.46 21.72 3.42
CA ASP A 103 -16.05 22.08 3.26
C ASP A 103 -15.66 23.35 4.02
N GLU A 104 -16.62 23.99 4.71
CA GLU A 104 -16.38 25.20 5.48
C GLU A 104 -16.18 24.87 6.96
N GLY A 105 -14.95 25.02 7.45
CA GLY A 105 -14.60 24.91 8.85
C GLY A 105 -13.77 26.09 9.31
N GLN A 106 -13.69 26.29 10.64
CA GLN A 106 -12.92 27.40 11.24
C GLN A 106 -11.40 27.20 11.13
N ASN A 107 -10.94 25.98 10.82
CA ASN A 107 -9.52 25.65 10.67
C ASN A 107 -9.28 25.05 9.28
N TYR A 108 -8.85 25.89 8.35
CA TYR A 108 -8.37 25.41 7.05
C TYR A 108 -7.05 24.64 7.23
N VAL A 109 -7.06 23.35 6.90
CA VAL A 109 -5.83 22.58 6.66
C VAL A 109 -5.54 22.69 5.16
N THR A 110 -4.46 23.34 4.78
CA THR A 110 -4.20 23.75 3.38
C THR A 110 -3.93 22.58 2.42
N ASP A 111 -3.60 21.39 2.94
CA ASP A 111 -3.10 20.27 2.13
C ASP A 111 -4.08 19.08 2.03
N VAL A 112 -5.33 19.29 2.40
CA VAL A 112 -6.38 18.27 2.35
C VAL A 112 -7.27 18.47 1.12
N GLY A 113 -7.52 17.39 0.37
CA GLY A 113 -8.36 17.42 -0.83
C GLY A 113 -9.84 17.46 -0.54
N PHE A 114 -10.62 17.45 -1.61
CA PHE A 114 -12.08 17.42 -1.60
C PHE A 114 -12.58 16.05 -2.06
N ALA A 115 -13.85 15.77 -1.71
CA ALA A 115 -14.55 14.61 -2.20
C ALA A 115 -15.96 15.02 -2.66
N ASP A 116 -16.29 14.68 -3.89
CA ASP A 116 -17.65 14.78 -4.42
C ASP A 116 -18.33 13.40 -4.34
N ILE A 117 -19.45 13.35 -3.66
CA ILE A 117 -20.30 12.17 -3.56
C ILE A 117 -21.56 12.44 -4.38
N THR A 118 -21.78 11.67 -5.44
CA THR A 118 -22.95 11.79 -6.29
C THR A 118 -23.79 10.53 -6.22
N PHE A 119 -25.09 10.69 -5.98
CA PHE A 119 -26.09 9.62 -6.04
C PHE A 119 -27.11 9.98 -7.10
N ALA A 120 -27.23 9.16 -8.13
CA ALA A 120 -28.15 9.34 -9.24
C ALA A 120 -29.09 8.15 -9.33
N GLU A 121 -30.40 8.39 -9.27
CA GLU A 121 -31.44 7.37 -9.40
C GLU A 121 -32.68 7.96 -10.07
N ASN A 122 -33.34 7.19 -10.94
CA ASN A 122 -34.59 7.58 -11.60
C ASN A 122 -34.51 8.95 -12.35
N GLY A 123 -33.36 9.23 -12.94
CA GLY A 123 -33.12 10.50 -13.67
C GLY A 123 -32.93 11.74 -12.80
N LYS A 124 -32.89 11.55 -11.47
CA LYS A 124 -32.53 12.59 -10.50
C LYS A 124 -31.10 12.33 -10.01
N SER A 125 -30.32 13.39 -9.84
CA SER A 125 -28.96 13.32 -9.34
C SER A 125 -28.76 14.34 -8.22
N ARG A 126 -28.06 13.94 -7.18
CA ARG A 126 -27.64 14.77 -6.05
C ARG A 126 -26.14 14.62 -5.85
N THR A 127 -25.43 15.73 -5.76
CA THR A 127 -24.00 15.77 -5.41
C THR A 127 -23.82 16.52 -4.09
N VAL A 128 -22.98 15.99 -3.24
CA VAL A 128 -22.52 16.60 -1.99
C VAL A 128 -21.02 16.67 -2.03
N THR A 129 -20.47 17.89 -1.92
CA THR A 129 -19.02 18.12 -1.81
C THR A 129 -18.61 18.13 -0.35
N THR A 130 -17.58 17.39 -0.01
CA THR A 130 -17.02 17.35 1.36
C THR A 130 -15.55 17.70 1.32
N TYR A 131 -15.06 18.29 2.41
CA TYR A 131 -13.63 18.37 2.66
C TYR A 131 -13.14 16.99 3.12
N ASN A 132 -11.93 16.58 2.75
CA ASN A 132 -11.45 15.22 3.03
C ASN A 132 -11.00 15.00 4.49
N VAL A 133 -11.64 15.70 5.44
CA VAL A 133 -11.55 15.50 6.89
C VAL A 133 -12.95 15.30 7.48
N ASN A 134 -13.05 14.52 8.54
CA ASN A 134 -14.35 14.11 9.09
C ASN A 134 -15.02 15.17 10.01
N ASP A 135 -14.26 16.17 10.45
CA ASP A 135 -14.64 17.04 11.59
C ASP A 135 -15.87 17.92 11.35
N TYR A 136 -16.29 18.09 10.10
CA TYR A 136 -17.39 18.98 9.72
C TYR A 136 -18.56 18.28 9.06
N MET A 137 -18.54 16.94 9.02
CA MET A 137 -19.58 16.17 8.35
C MET A 137 -20.58 15.58 9.34
N PRO A 138 -21.89 15.53 9.00
CA PRO A 138 -22.86 14.72 9.73
C PRO A 138 -22.45 13.26 9.81
N ALA A 139 -22.76 12.59 10.94
CA ALA A 139 -22.37 11.19 11.16
C ALA A 139 -22.81 10.23 10.02
N GLY A 140 -24.02 10.44 9.46
CA GLY A 140 -24.48 9.63 8.33
C GLY A 140 -23.69 9.86 7.04
N LEU A 141 -23.15 11.06 6.81
CA LEU A 141 -22.29 11.33 5.67
C LEU A 141 -20.91 10.69 5.84
N ILE A 142 -20.40 10.64 7.08
CA ILE A 142 -19.18 9.90 7.44
C ILE A 142 -19.37 8.40 7.17
N GLU A 143 -20.52 7.85 7.53
CA GLU A 143 -20.88 6.44 7.27
C GLU A 143 -20.92 6.12 5.77
N ILE A 144 -21.51 7.00 4.95
CA ILE A 144 -21.54 6.88 3.48
C ILE A 144 -20.10 6.88 2.95
N ARG A 145 -19.26 7.82 3.37
CA ARG A 145 -17.85 7.87 2.93
C ARG A 145 -17.09 6.62 3.33
N ARG A 146 -17.26 6.15 4.57
CA ARG A 146 -16.63 4.89 5.01
C ARG A 146 -17.00 3.73 4.09
N LYS A 147 -18.29 3.61 3.74
CA LYS A 147 -18.76 2.57 2.81
C LYS A 147 -18.16 2.69 1.41
N LEU A 148 -18.01 3.92 0.92
CA LEU A 148 -17.38 4.16 -0.39
C LEU A 148 -15.88 3.83 -0.36
N GLN A 149 -15.16 4.12 0.71
CA GLN A 149 -13.77 3.73 0.90
C GLN A 149 -13.61 2.21 0.95
N GLU A 150 -14.43 1.50 1.73
CA GLU A 150 -14.48 0.02 1.72
C GLU A 150 -14.75 -0.54 0.32
N THR A 151 -15.59 0.15 -0.47
CA THR A 151 -15.87 -0.25 -1.84
C THR A 151 -14.67 -0.03 -2.76
N ILE A 152 -13.90 1.03 -2.57
CA ILE A 152 -12.62 1.24 -3.28
C ILE A 152 -11.65 0.10 -2.96
N GLU A 153 -11.43 -0.20 -1.67
CA GLU A 153 -10.56 -1.30 -1.24
C GLU A 153 -11.00 -2.64 -1.84
N PHE A 154 -12.29 -2.95 -1.75
CA PHE A 154 -12.86 -4.15 -2.39
C PHE A 154 -12.59 -4.18 -3.90
N THR A 155 -12.76 -3.05 -4.61
CA THR A 155 -12.58 -2.95 -6.07
C THR A 155 -11.12 -3.16 -6.46
N ARG A 156 -10.19 -2.67 -5.64
CA ARG A 156 -8.74 -2.79 -5.87
C ARG A 156 -8.17 -4.15 -5.44
N THR A 157 -8.83 -4.85 -4.51
CA THR A 157 -8.36 -6.14 -4.01
C THR A 157 -8.30 -7.18 -5.12
N LEU A 158 -7.13 -7.74 -5.38
CA LEU A 158 -6.95 -8.81 -6.36
C LEU A 158 -7.58 -10.12 -5.88
N ASP A 159 -8.19 -10.85 -6.80
CA ASP A 159 -8.57 -12.24 -6.55
C ASP A 159 -7.36 -13.18 -6.67
N GLY A 160 -7.54 -14.47 -6.26
CA GLY A 160 -6.45 -15.45 -6.27
C GLY A 160 -5.85 -15.69 -7.66
N ASN A 161 -6.64 -15.62 -8.73
CA ASN A 161 -6.13 -15.81 -10.09
C ASN A 161 -5.33 -14.59 -10.56
N GLN A 162 -5.81 -13.39 -10.24
CA GLN A 162 -5.12 -12.14 -10.54
C GLN A 162 -3.78 -12.07 -9.80
N ARG A 163 -3.76 -12.43 -8.47
CA ARG A 163 -2.51 -12.48 -7.70
C ARG A 163 -1.52 -13.47 -8.30
N LYS A 164 -1.96 -14.68 -8.67
CA LYS A 164 -1.09 -15.68 -9.32
C LYS A 164 -0.52 -15.17 -10.63
N ALA A 165 -1.35 -14.61 -11.52
CA ALA A 165 -0.89 -14.10 -12.80
C ALA A 165 0.14 -12.98 -12.64
N LEU A 166 -0.08 -12.08 -11.67
CA LEU A 166 0.85 -11.00 -11.35
C LEU A 166 2.17 -11.55 -10.80
N ALA A 167 2.11 -12.46 -9.81
CA ALA A 167 3.28 -13.06 -9.21
C ALA A 167 4.13 -13.84 -10.24
N GLU A 168 3.49 -14.63 -11.13
CA GLU A 168 4.19 -15.34 -12.19
C GLU A 168 4.87 -14.40 -13.18
N SER A 169 4.17 -13.33 -13.58
CA SER A 169 4.74 -12.31 -14.45
C SER A 169 5.96 -11.65 -13.82
N TRP A 170 5.86 -11.29 -12.53
CA TRP A 170 6.94 -10.67 -11.78
C TRP A 170 8.13 -11.61 -11.64
N ILE A 171 7.91 -12.88 -11.22
CA ILE A 171 9.00 -13.88 -11.06
C ILE A 171 9.74 -14.09 -12.38
N ARG A 172 9.01 -14.20 -13.50
CA ARG A 172 9.63 -14.41 -14.82
C ARG A 172 10.50 -13.24 -15.27
N ALA A 173 10.19 -12.03 -14.81
CA ALA A 173 10.99 -10.83 -15.08
C ALA A 173 12.12 -10.61 -14.06
N ALA A 174 12.06 -11.26 -12.89
CA ALA A 174 13.03 -11.11 -11.82
C ALA A 174 14.42 -11.66 -12.23
N PRO A 175 15.52 -10.98 -11.83
CA PRO A 175 16.87 -11.28 -12.33
C PRO A 175 17.31 -12.73 -12.21
N THR A 176 17.00 -13.40 -11.08
CA THR A 176 17.39 -14.81 -10.88
C THR A 176 16.69 -15.74 -11.86
N PHE A 177 15.37 -15.59 -12.04
CA PHE A 177 14.61 -16.43 -12.96
C PHE A 177 14.90 -16.06 -14.42
N ALA A 178 14.95 -14.77 -14.74
CA ALA A 178 15.18 -14.30 -16.11
C ALA A 178 16.53 -14.74 -16.67
N TYR A 179 17.53 -14.98 -15.82
CA TYR A 179 18.85 -15.43 -16.24
C TYR A 179 18.81 -16.87 -16.79
N ASP A 180 18.25 -17.83 -16.04
CA ASP A 180 18.24 -19.25 -16.44
C ASP A 180 17.15 -20.08 -15.73
N GLY A 181 16.13 -19.43 -15.17
CA GLY A 181 15.02 -20.08 -14.48
C GLY A 181 14.09 -20.83 -15.42
N SER A 182 13.59 -21.97 -14.97
CA SER A 182 12.64 -22.82 -15.69
C SER A 182 11.72 -23.57 -14.72
N GLY A 183 10.63 -24.14 -15.24
CA GLY A 183 9.77 -25.04 -14.47
C GLY A 183 9.06 -24.33 -13.28
N LEU A 184 8.59 -23.08 -13.46
CA LEU A 184 7.87 -22.35 -12.41
C LEU A 184 6.57 -23.05 -12.03
N VAL A 185 6.44 -23.43 -10.76
CA VAL A 185 5.30 -24.16 -10.21
C VAL A 185 4.75 -23.40 -9.01
N PHE A 186 3.44 -23.13 -9.00
CA PHE A 186 2.73 -22.55 -7.87
C PHE A 186 2.62 -23.56 -6.70
N VAL A 187 2.90 -23.11 -5.50
CA VAL A 187 2.83 -23.93 -4.26
C VAL A 187 1.68 -23.48 -3.38
N SER A 188 1.60 -22.20 -3.01
CA SER A 188 0.60 -21.71 -2.07
C SER A 188 0.31 -20.21 -2.25
N ASP A 189 -0.90 -19.80 -1.83
CA ASP A 189 -1.33 -18.42 -1.64
C ASP A 189 -1.98 -18.35 -0.25
N VAL A 190 -1.32 -17.72 0.71
CA VAL A 190 -1.78 -17.62 2.09
C VAL A 190 -1.80 -16.16 2.53
N PRO A 191 -2.83 -15.71 3.28
CA PRO A 191 -2.85 -14.38 3.87
C PRO A 191 -1.62 -14.16 4.76
N ALA A 192 -0.98 -12.99 4.63
CA ALA A 192 0.12 -12.53 5.48
C ALA A 192 -0.39 -11.38 6.35
N GLY A 193 -0.38 -11.58 7.67
CA GLY A 193 -0.85 -10.55 8.60
C GLY A 193 -2.37 -10.55 8.82
N SER A 194 -2.85 -9.58 9.59
CA SER A 194 -4.21 -9.54 10.08
C SER A 194 -5.11 -8.47 9.42
N ASP A 195 -4.54 -7.48 8.68
CA ASP A 195 -5.35 -6.44 8.02
C ASP A 195 -4.49 -5.35 7.33
N PRO A 196 -4.88 -4.79 6.19
CA PRO A 196 -5.58 -5.39 5.07
C PRO A 196 -4.74 -6.50 4.45
N VAL A 197 -5.40 -7.45 3.92
CA VAL A 197 -4.85 -8.76 3.63
C VAL A 197 -3.73 -8.69 2.60
N GLU A 198 -2.50 -8.66 3.07
CA GLU A 198 -1.36 -9.04 2.26
C GLU A 198 -1.37 -10.55 2.01
N HIS A 199 -0.76 -10.99 0.94
CA HIS A 199 -0.68 -12.40 0.58
C HIS A 199 0.76 -12.83 0.35
N ASN A 200 1.14 -13.95 0.96
CA ASN A 200 2.38 -14.65 0.66
C ASN A 200 2.11 -15.73 -0.40
N LEU A 201 2.65 -15.51 -1.60
CA LEU A 201 2.61 -16.49 -2.68
C LEU A 201 3.95 -17.18 -2.78
N THR A 202 3.92 -18.51 -2.71
CA THR A 202 5.12 -19.34 -2.82
C THR A 202 5.12 -20.10 -4.14
N TYR A 203 6.27 -20.10 -4.81
CA TYR A 203 6.54 -20.85 -6.02
C TYR A 203 7.84 -21.62 -5.90
N THR A 204 7.99 -22.67 -6.68
CA THR A 204 9.26 -23.34 -6.90
C THR A 204 9.66 -23.23 -8.36
N PHE A 205 10.96 -23.24 -8.64
CA PHE A 205 11.53 -23.26 -9.97
C PHE A 205 12.95 -23.87 -9.94
N THR A 206 13.51 -24.14 -11.11
CA THR A 206 14.89 -24.61 -11.24
C THR A 206 15.72 -23.61 -12.03
N SER A 207 17.00 -23.46 -11.66
CA SER A 207 18.01 -22.79 -12.47
C SER A 207 19.07 -23.78 -12.95
N SER A 208 19.73 -23.52 -14.08
CA SER A 208 20.79 -24.37 -14.64
C SER A 208 22.18 -24.04 -14.11
N HIS A 209 22.32 -22.93 -13.37
CA HIS A 209 23.54 -22.49 -12.71
C HIS A 209 23.32 -22.17 -11.25
N ALA A 210 24.34 -22.37 -10.44
CA ALA A 210 24.30 -21.98 -9.03
C ALA A 210 24.26 -20.45 -8.84
N GLY A 211 23.67 -20.01 -7.70
CA GLY A 211 23.63 -18.62 -7.27
C GLY A 211 22.33 -17.90 -7.61
N TYR A 212 22.28 -16.61 -7.30
CA TYR A 212 21.10 -15.76 -7.40
C TYR A 212 21.39 -14.52 -8.25
N GLY A 213 20.35 -13.78 -8.63
CA GLY A 213 20.44 -12.53 -9.37
C GLY A 213 20.86 -12.73 -10.84
N ASN A 214 21.22 -11.63 -11.49
CA ASN A 214 21.77 -11.66 -12.85
C ASN A 214 23.25 -12.04 -12.82
N ARG A 215 23.57 -13.22 -13.30
CA ARG A 215 24.92 -13.79 -13.31
C ARG A 215 25.63 -13.66 -14.66
N THR A 216 25.13 -12.80 -15.56
CA THR A 216 25.75 -12.56 -16.88
C THR A 216 27.19 -12.08 -16.70
N GLY A 217 28.13 -12.80 -17.30
CA GLY A 217 29.56 -12.52 -17.20
C GLY A 217 30.26 -13.08 -15.97
N ALA A 218 29.55 -13.67 -15.02
CA ALA A 218 30.12 -14.36 -13.88
C ALA A 218 30.48 -15.82 -14.25
N MET A 219 31.59 -16.32 -13.69
CA MET A 219 31.92 -17.73 -13.77
C MET A 219 31.11 -18.49 -12.71
N THR A 220 30.00 -19.08 -13.15
CA THR A 220 29.11 -19.86 -12.28
C THR A 220 29.21 -21.37 -12.59
N ALA A 221 29.07 -22.20 -11.54
CA ALA A 221 29.03 -23.64 -11.72
C ALA A 221 27.74 -24.05 -12.45
N GLN A 222 27.84 -24.88 -13.47
CA GLN A 222 26.68 -25.51 -14.10
C GLN A 222 26.13 -26.61 -13.19
N VAL A 223 25.13 -26.26 -12.41
CA VAL A 223 24.47 -27.16 -11.46
C VAL A 223 22.99 -26.84 -11.46
N ILE A 224 22.16 -27.83 -11.75
CA ILE A 224 20.72 -27.69 -11.64
C ILE A 224 20.40 -27.46 -10.14
N THR A 225 19.84 -26.31 -9.84
CA THR A 225 19.50 -25.91 -8.47
C THR A 225 17.99 -25.69 -8.38
N GLU A 226 17.36 -26.31 -7.40
CA GLU A 226 15.96 -26.04 -7.06
C GLU A 226 15.90 -24.82 -6.15
N HIS A 227 14.94 -23.95 -6.42
CA HIS A 227 14.68 -22.73 -5.66
C HIS A 227 13.23 -22.68 -5.21
N SER A 228 13.02 -22.10 -4.03
CA SER A 228 11.70 -21.68 -3.53
C SER A 228 11.68 -20.17 -3.40
N ILE A 229 10.75 -19.51 -4.06
CA ILE A 229 10.55 -18.07 -3.95
C ILE A 229 9.22 -17.76 -3.27
N THR A 230 9.26 -16.89 -2.24
CA THR A 230 8.07 -16.35 -1.59
C THR A 230 7.97 -14.86 -1.86
N LEU A 231 6.84 -14.44 -2.45
CA LEU A 231 6.50 -13.04 -2.66
C LEU A 231 5.44 -12.61 -1.65
N THR A 232 5.62 -11.43 -1.06
CA THR A 232 4.55 -10.74 -0.32
C THR A 232 3.92 -9.70 -1.23
N LEU A 233 2.64 -9.86 -1.53
CA LEU A 233 1.84 -8.93 -2.33
C LEU A 233 0.89 -8.15 -1.43
N THR A 234 0.78 -6.85 -1.66
CA THR A 234 -0.32 -6.05 -1.13
C THR A 234 -1.65 -6.46 -1.76
N TYR A 235 -2.77 -6.07 -1.15
CA TYR A 235 -4.12 -6.36 -1.65
C TYR A 235 -4.34 -5.86 -3.09
N ASP A 236 -3.65 -4.82 -3.51
CA ASP A 236 -3.73 -4.20 -4.85
C ASP A 236 -2.56 -4.58 -5.80
N GLY A 237 -1.71 -5.52 -5.37
CA GLY A 237 -0.74 -6.18 -6.25
C GLY A 237 0.66 -5.58 -6.28
N ILE A 238 1.03 -4.76 -5.31
CA ILE A 238 2.42 -4.31 -5.18
C ILE A 238 3.24 -5.44 -4.55
N VAL A 239 4.36 -5.81 -5.16
CA VAL A 239 5.33 -6.75 -4.58
C VAL A 239 6.15 -6.00 -3.54
N GLN A 240 5.92 -6.27 -2.27
CA GLN A 240 6.66 -5.66 -1.15
C GLN A 240 7.93 -6.43 -0.80
N SER A 241 7.91 -7.74 -0.96
CA SER A 241 9.03 -8.61 -0.64
C SER A 241 9.09 -9.76 -1.64
N ALA A 242 10.29 -10.19 -1.98
CA ALA A 242 10.53 -11.38 -2.80
C ALA A 242 11.81 -12.06 -2.31
N VAL A 243 11.66 -13.21 -1.65
CA VAL A 243 12.77 -13.91 -1.00
C VAL A 243 12.94 -15.30 -1.61
N ILE A 244 14.14 -15.60 -2.10
CA ILE A 244 14.51 -16.92 -2.63
C ILE A 244 15.26 -17.71 -1.54
N ASP A 245 14.81 -18.95 -1.30
CA ASP A 245 15.38 -19.92 -0.35
C ASP A 245 15.55 -19.39 1.09
N GLY A 246 14.83 -18.33 1.45
CA GLY A 246 15.01 -17.64 2.73
C GLY A 246 16.36 -16.95 2.89
N LYS A 247 17.12 -16.77 1.81
CA LYS A 247 18.51 -16.30 1.83
C LYS A 247 18.81 -15.12 0.93
N TRP A 248 18.08 -14.97 -0.15
CA TRP A 248 18.33 -13.95 -1.16
C TRP A 248 17.13 -13.01 -1.28
N ASP A 249 17.36 -11.73 -1.12
CA ASP A 249 16.37 -10.70 -1.43
C ASP A 249 16.42 -10.38 -2.92
N GLU A 250 15.37 -10.77 -3.64
CA GLU A 250 15.34 -10.63 -5.11
C GLU A 250 15.04 -9.20 -5.55
N ILE A 251 14.44 -8.37 -4.69
CA ILE A 251 14.21 -6.95 -4.97
C ILE A 251 15.51 -6.17 -4.78
N GLY A 252 16.13 -6.33 -3.62
CA GLY A 252 17.36 -5.63 -3.24
C GLY A 252 18.64 -6.23 -3.82
N GLN A 253 18.58 -7.46 -4.39
CA GLN A 253 19.71 -8.18 -5.00
C GLN A 253 20.89 -8.38 -4.02
N TYR A 254 20.58 -8.87 -2.81
CA TYR A 254 21.60 -9.18 -1.80
C TYR A 254 21.27 -10.43 -0.99
N LEU A 255 22.31 -11.03 -0.36
CA LEU A 255 22.12 -12.10 0.62
C LEU A 255 21.62 -11.54 1.94
N ILE A 256 20.49 -12.04 2.43
CA ILE A 256 19.89 -11.62 3.70
C ILE A 256 20.89 -11.88 4.86
N GLY A 257 21.07 -10.86 5.69
CA GLY A 257 22.05 -10.88 6.79
C GLY A 257 23.49 -10.66 6.36
N SER A 258 23.76 -10.43 5.08
CA SER A 258 25.10 -10.00 4.63
C SER A 258 25.36 -8.55 5.01
N GLU A 259 26.65 -8.22 5.13
CA GLU A 259 27.10 -6.85 5.36
C GLU A 259 27.56 -6.21 4.04
N VAL A 260 27.38 -4.91 3.95
CA VAL A 260 27.86 -4.11 2.83
C VAL A 260 28.67 -2.92 3.36
N SER A 261 29.75 -2.61 2.65
CA SER A 261 30.53 -1.43 2.92
C SER A 261 30.22 -0.36 1.87
N LEU A 262 29.92 0.84 2.34
CA LEU A 262 29.64 2.01 1.52
C LEU A 262 30.68 3.09 1.85
N ARG A 263 30.89 4.00 0.90
CA ARG A 263 31.83 5.11 1.05
C ARG A 263 31.12 6.45 0.81
N TYR A 264 31.53 7.44 1.57
CA TYR A 264 31.07 8.82 1.44
C TYR A 264 32.26 9.76 1.48
N GLN A 265 32.39 10.62 0.48
CA GLN A 265 33.44 11.64 0.44
C GLN A 265 32.80 13.01 0.59
N PRO A 266 32.99 13.71 1.74
CA PRO A 266 32.43 15.03 1.95
C PRO A 266 32.97 16.04 0.93
N MET A 267 32.19 17.08 0.67
CA MET A 267 32.64 18.24 -0.08
C MET A 267 33.23 19.30 0.87
N GLN A 268 34.27 19.99 0.43
CA GLN A 268 34.88 21.06 1.23
C GLN A 268 33.87 22.18 1.47
N CYS A 269 33.89 22.72 2.69
CA CYS A 269 33.00 23.80 3.16
C CYS A 269 31.50 23.44 3.17
N GLU A 270 31.12 22.21 2.88
CA GLU A 270 29.75 21.71 3.07
C GLU A 270 29.63 20.88 4.33
N LYS A 271 28.52 21.08 5.05
CA LYS A 271 28.21 20.22 6.20
C LYS A 271 27.56 18.94 5.72
N THR A 272 28.02 17.83 6.26
CA THR A 272 27.40 16.53 6.04
C THR A 272 26.05 16.43 6.81
N PRO A 273 25.13 15.52 6.43
CA PRO A 273 23.85 15.34 7.13
C PRO A 273 24.03 15.11 8.64
N TRP A 274 25.00 14.30 9.04
CA TRP A 274 25.25 14.02 10.46
C TRP A 274 25.86 15.21 11.22
N GLN A 275 26.63 16.08 10.58
CA GLN A 275 27.11 17.32 11.20
C GLN A 275 25.98 18.31 11.44
N VAL A 276 25.07 18.46 10.47
CA VAL A 276 23.87 19.30 10.62
C VAL A 276 22.97 18.75 11.74
N TRP A 277 22.79 17.44 11.79
CA TRP A 277 22.02 16.80 12.84
C TRP A 277 22.65 17.00 14.22
N GLU A 278 23.97 16.81 14.35
CA GLU A 278 24.69 16.97 15.61
C GLU A 278 24.54 18.38 16.17
N GLU A 279 24.73 19.41 15.36
CA GLU A 279 24.56 20.81 15.77
C GLU A 279 23.16 21.12 16.29
N ASN A 280 22.14 20.46 15.75
CA ASN A 280 20.74 20.65 16.14
C ASN A 280 20.27 19.67 17.23
N SER A 281 21.06 18.69 17.58
CA SER A 281 20.67 17.62 18.50
C SER A 281 20.53 18.06 19.96
N GLY A 282 21.16 19.18 20.34
CA GLY A 282 21.23 19.68 21.73
C GLY A 282 22.00 18.75 22.69
N ARG A 283 22.77 17.80 22.18
CA ARG A 283 23.55 16.86 22.99
C ARG A 283 24.72 17.56 23.68
N VAL A 284 24.98 17.16 24.92
CA VAL A 284 26.10 17.67 25.69
C VAL A 284 27.10 16.52 25.88
N TYR A 285 28.32 16.73 25.47
CA TYR A 285 29.41 15.75 25.56
C TYR A 285 30.43 16.13 26.60
N ILE A 286 30.99 15.12 27.28
CA ILE A 286 32.11 15.31 28.19
C ILE A 286 33.40 15.64 27.42
N ARG A 287 33.55 15.09 26.23
CA ARG A 287 34.60 15.38 25.24
C ARG A 287 33.98 15.58 23.87
N ALA A 288 34.65 16.27 22.98
CA ALA A 288 34.20 16.36 21.59
C ALA A 288 34.11 14.95 20.97
N PRO A 289 32.97 14.58 20.38
CA PRO A 289 32.84 13.30 19.71
C PRO A 289 33.68 13.27 18.43
N THR A 290 34.11 12.09 18.03
CA THR A 290 34.77 11.89 16.73
C THR A 290 33.73 11.86 15.63
N ASP A 291 34.15 12.05 14.36
CA ASP A 291 33.26 11.94 13.20
C ASP A 291 32.56 10.56 13.17
N GLU A 292 33.29 9.49 13.50
CA GLU A 292 32.78 8.12 13.51
C GLU A 292 31.69 7.92 14.58
N GLU A 293 31.86 8.54 15.75
CA GLU A 293 30.85 8.53 16.81
C GLU A 293 29.59 9.28 16.39
N ILE A 294 29.74 10.45 15.74
CA ILE A 294 28.61 11.25 15.25
C ILE A 294 27.85 10.48 14.18
N ILE A 295 28.55 9.89 13.20
CA ILE A 295 27.94 9.08 12.13
C ILE A 295 27.15 7.92 12.72
N THR A 296 27.76 7.18 13.66
CA THR A 296 27.09 6.04 14.31
C THR A 296 25.82 6.47 15.03
N HIS A 297 25.89 7.57 15.81
CA HIS A 297 24.73 8.09 16.54
C HIS A 297 23.65 8.63 15.61
N TYR A 298 24.02 9.27 14.53
CA TYR A 298 23.10 9.81 13.53
C TYR A 298 22.26 8.70 12.90
N TYR A 299 22.92 7.68 12.35
CA TYR A 299 22.21 6.59 11.68
C TYR A 299 21.35 5.77 12.65
N GLN A 300 21.81 5.58 13.87
CA GLN A 300 21.01 4.93 14.90
C GLN A 300 19.80 5.76 15.33
N ALA A 301 19.95 7.07 15.50
CA ALA A 301 18.88 7.93 16.02
C ALA A 301 17.83 8.29 14.97
N VAL A 302 18.25 8.53 13.72
CA VAL A 302 17.35 9.01 12.66
C VAL A 302 16.71 7.85 11.91
N TYR A 303 17.47 6.78 11.64
CA TYR A 303 17.03 5.67 10.78
C TYR A 303 16.92 4.32 11.50
N GLY A 304 17.32 4.22 12.79
CA GLY A 304 17.38 2.95 13.52
C GLY A 304 18.41 1.97 12.94
N ILE A 305 19.42 2.46 12.22
CA ILE A 305 20.43 1.63 11.57
C ILE A 305 21.54 1.32 12.54
N GLU A 306 21.81 0.03 12.79
CA GLU A 306 22.97 -0.43 13.54
C GLU A 306 24.20 -0.39 12.62
N VAL A 307 25.10 0.53 12.92
CA VAL A 307 26.37 0.65 12.22
C VAL A 307 27.37 -0.35 12.79
N ARG A 308 27.89 -1.24 11.96
CA ARG A 308 28.88 -2.24 12.37
C ARG A 308 30.27 -1.66 12.49
N GLN A 309 30.64 -0.81 11.56
CA GLN A 309 31.95 -0.16 11.51
C GLN A 309 31.88 1.17 10.78
N VAL A 310 32.62 2.14 11.26
CA VAL A 310 32.93 3.39 10.55
C VAL A 310 34.43 3.58 10.55
N GLN A 311 34.96 4.00 9.43
CA GLN A 311 36.39 4.34 9.28
C GLN A 311 36.52 5.64 8.46
N LYS A 312 37.37 6.55 8.93
CA LYS A 312 37.84 7.71 8.17
C LYS A 312 39.16 7.35 7.50
N LEU A 313 39.20 7.41 6.19
CA LEU A 313 40.38 7.06 5.40
C LEU A 313 40.94 8.28 4.68
N GLU A 314 42.21 8.61 4.94
CA GLU A 314 42.93 9.61 4.19
C GLU A 314 43.28 9.10 2.80
N LEU A 315 43.01 9.92 1.76
CA LEU A 315 43.17 9.50 0.37
C LEU A 315 44.54 9.80 -0.23
N GLY A 316 45.37 10.57 0.48
CA GLY A 316 46.71 10.95 -0.02
C GLY A 316 46.70 11.81 -1.30
N ILE A 317 45.58 12.44 -1.61
CA ILE A 317 45.39 13.31 -2.77
C ILE A 317 45.71 14.77 -2.40
N ALA A 318 46.14 15.56 -3.35
CA ALA A 318 46.34 16.99 -3.14
C ALA A 318 44.99 17.69 -2.86
N ALA A 319 44.94 18.56 -1.84
CA ALA A 319 43.76 19.35 -1.56
C ALA A 319 43.48 20.33 -2.71
N CYS A 320 42.30 20.26 -3.28
CA CYS A 320 41.74 21.26 -4.17
C CYS A 320 41.24 22.42 -3.29
N GLN A 321 41.32 23.67 -3.78
CA GLN A 321 41.03 24.88 -2.97
C GLN A 321 39.74 25.61 -3.41
N ALA A 322 38.68 24.88 -3.70
CA ALA A 322 37.39 25.48 -4.07
C ALA A 322 36.26 24.88 -3.25
N CYS A 323 35.66 25.72 -2.40
CA CYS A 323 34.48 25.33 -1.60
C CYS A 323 33.37 24.83 -2.49
N SER A 324 32.62 23.80 -2.01
CA SER A 324 31.44 23.18 -2.64
C SER A 324 31.67 22.58 -4.04
N VAL A 325 32.93 22.60 -4.53
CA VAL A 325 33.32 22.01 -5.82
C VAL A 325 34.34 20.88 -5.59
N CYS A 326 35.17 21.04 -4.59
CA CYS A 326 36.26 20.12 -4.29
C CYS A 326 35.85 19.13 -3.19
N PRO A 327 36.07 17.82 -3.39
CA PRO A 327 35.90 16.86 -2.31
C PRO A 327 37.01 17.03 -1.24
N GLU A 328 36.73 16.57 -0.03
CA GLU A 328 37.72 16.45 1.03
C GLU A 328 38.83 15.45 0.67
N THR A 329 39.98 15.56 1.33
CA THR A 329 41.12 14.64 1.14
C THR A 329 40.96 13.29 1.85
N TYR A 330 39.84 13.10 2.49
CA TYR A 330 39.47 11.87 3.18
C TYR A 330 38.07 11.42 2.75
N ARG A 331 37.75 10.18 3.05
CA ARG A 331 36.41 9.62 2.91
C ARG A 331 36.05 8.78 4.12
N PHE A 332 34.77 8.62 4.36
CA PHE A 332 34.27 7.64 5.31
C PHE A 332 33.95 6.32 4.61
N VAL A 333 34.21 5.22 5.31
CA VAL A 333 33.74 3.90 4.91
C VAL A 333 32.86 3.39 6.05
N LEU A 334 31.62 3.04 5.72
CA LEU A 334 30.59 2.59 6.64
C LEU A 334 30.18 1.18 6.29
N THR A 335 30.17 0.28 7.29
CA THR A 335 29.68 -1.10 7.13
C THR A 335 28.37 -1.25 7.90
N VAL A 336 27.33 -1.72 7.19
CA VAL A 336 25.99 -1.98 7.72
C VAL A 336 25.46 -3.31 7.16
N ASN A 337 24.34 -3.79 7.69
CA ASN A 337 23.60 -4.87 7.06
C ASN A 337 23.11 -4.44 5.67
N ALA A 338 23.15 -5.33 4.69
CA ALA A 338 22.83 -5.04 3.31
C ALA A 338 21.37 -4.57 3.09
N ASP A 339 20.44 -4.98 3.97
CA ASP A 339 19.03 -4.53 3.97
C ASP A 339 18.87 -3.02 4.24
N ARG A 340 19.92 -2.36 4.75
CA ARG A 340 19.95 -0.92 5.02
C ARG A 340 20.64 -0.09 3.94
N MET A 341 21.18 -0.76 2.93
CA MET A 341 21.99 -0.11 1.88
C MET A 341 21.24 1.02 1.17
N GLN A 342 19.97 0.82 0.83
CA GLN A 342 19.21 1.81 0.06
C GLN A 342 19.09 3.16 0.78
N VAL A 343 18.83 3.15 2.09
CA VAL A 343 18.75 4.37 2.89
C VAL A 343 20.06 5.18 2.81
N LEU A 344 21.20 4.49 2.84
CA LEU A 344 22.50 5.14 2.74
C LEU A 344 22.79 5.67 1.31
N LEU A 345 22.38 4.94 0.29
CA LEU A 345 22.50 5.40 -1.10
C LEU A 345 21.69 6.67 -1.32
N ASP A 346 20.49 6.76 -0.76
CA ASP A 346 19.61 7.94 -0.83
C ASP A 346 20.23 9.15 -0.10
N GLU A 347 21.05 8.90 0.94
CA GLU A 347 21.84 9.92 1.68
C GLU A 347 23.18 10.28 0.98
N GLY A 348 23.42 9.77 -0.22
CA GLY A 348 24.61 10.09 -1.03
C GLY A 348 25.84 9.21 -0.78
N TRP A 349 25.69 8.12 -0.03
CA TRP A 349 26.75 7.10 0.01
C TRP A 349 26.78 6.34 -1.32
N ILE A 350 27.94 5.79 -1.64
CA ILE A 350 28.13 4.98 -2.85
C ILE A 350 28.69 3.61 -2.46
N GLN A 351 28.28 2.58 -3.15
CA GLN A 351 28.78 1.23 -2.93
C GLN A 351 30.27 1.16 -3.23
N GLY A 352 31.03 0.48 -2.38
CA GLY A 352 32.49 0.41 -2.40
C GLY A 352 33.07 -0.47 -3.48
#